data_f829ff19cad8c8d8df2daaf8610472b7
#
_entry.id   f829ff19cad8c8d8df2daaf8610472b7
#
_cell.length_a   1.000
_cell.length_b   1.000
_cell.length_c   1.000
_cell.angle_alpha   90.00
_cell.angle_beta   90.00
_cell.angle_gamma   90.00
#
_symmetry.space_group_name_H-M   'P 1'
#
loop_
_entity.id
_entity.type
_entity.pdbx_description
1 polymer ?
#
loop_
_entity_poly.entity_id
_entity_poly.type
_entity_poly.pdbx_seq_one_letter_code
_entity_poly.pdbx_strand_id
1 'polypeptide(L)'
;LFAPQTVNHTYQMCLDGKTLAHVALSKADKLTRSGTIDVAYSIYPLYSFQANGSSAGDYYIVEGTFTVHNDQMYNGSWTKKHGGVKSHLCGFYLKKFEVGNTLCATDGTVLPGVKFPSQGTPMPETTIGATSYSSGFQWSIGGSVSGGMLGKDPQISGTLNGSIGWNNSETRTVSDLTINKNSPDGKVGYVFDVNNRPYTSGGKKYTSVPSIASSDFTIHQSWIWYVPSTADNDTKEFAMSVWVKPTYESYHWYSSAADFSTSSWDDAVPEGDRTFRVALLKPNRIPKGVLELVNTKTGQEYMTDIRIWKEGSSTSKAPDYTIPGSFRGKAATIELPTGRYRVQVKLGASADALKPYHAPGTVEIRLAETTSVDAGFDFAEGAF
;
A
#
# COMPACT_ATOMS: atom_id res chain seq x y z
N LEU A 1 13.06 -0.86 10.51
CA LEU A 1 12.00 0.04 9.98
C LEU A 1 11.40 -0.59 8.76
N PHE A 2 10.09 -0.83 8.77
CA PHE A 2 9.34 -1.15 7.56
C PHE A 2 9.19 0.14 6.75
N ALA A 3 10.13 0.39 5.85
CA ALA A 3 9.96 1.47 4.89
C ALA A 3 9.18 0.91 3.68
N PRO A 4 8.10 1.55 3.24
CA PRO A 4 7.44 1.15 2.02
C PRO A 4 8.31 1.45 0.82
N GLN A 5 8.15 0.64 -0.22
CA GLN A 5 8.50 1.05 -1.57
C GLN A 5 7.44 2.02 -2.05
N THR A 6 7.81 3.27 -2.31
CA THR A 6 6.90 4.28 -2.87
C THR A 6 7.02 4.28 -4.39
N VAL A 7 5.87 4.35 -5.07
CA VAL A 7 5.78 4.41 -6.52
C VAL A 7 4.82 5.53 -6.91
N ASN A 8 5.26 6.42 -7.79
CA ASN A 8 4.42 7.45 -8.36
C ASN A 8 4.44 7.34 -9.89
N HIS A 9 3.28 7.51 -10.51
CA HIS A 9 3.14 7.53 -11.96
C HIS A 9 2.02 8.48 -12.37
N THR A 10 2.18 9.17 -13.49
CA THR A 10 1.17 10.08 -14.04
C THR A 10 0.83 9.64 -15.46
N TYR A 11 -0.44 9.31 -15.68
CA TYR A 11 -0.96 9.09 -17.03
C TYR A 11 -1.40 10.42 -17.64
N GLN A 12 -1.02 10.63 -18.89
CA GLN A 12 -1.52 11.74 -19.68
C GLN A 12 -2.83 11.34 -20.36
N MET A 13 -3.83 12.23 -20.31
CA MET A 13 -5.12 12.04 -20.95
C MET A 13 -5.34 13.11 -22.01
N CYS A 14 -5.98 12.76 -23.12
CA CYS A 14 -6.37 13.69 -24.15
C CYS A 14 -7.71 13.30 -24.78
N LEU A 15 -8.63 14.26 -24.86
CA LEU A 15 -9.86 14.20 -25.66
C LEU A 15 -9.70 15.05 -26.91
N ASP A 16 -8.83 14.64 -27.81
CA ASP A 16 -8.46 15.43 -28.98
C ASP A 16 -9.58 15.42 -30.03
N GLY A 17 -9.97 16.62 -30.46
CA GLY A 17 -10.94 16.83 -31.53
C GLY A 17 -12.34 16.23 -31.29
N LYS A 18 -12.63 15.76 -30.07
CA LYS A 18 -13.96 15.21 -29.76
C LYS A 18 -15.03 16.30 -29.86
N THR A 19 -16.07 16.00 -30.60
CA THR A 19 -17.22 16.90 -30.79
C THR A 19 -18.30 16.46 -29.82
N LEU A 20 -18.90 17.40 -29.11
CA LEU A 20 -20.13 17.13 -28.35
C LEU A 20 -21.23 16.74 -29.35
N ALA A 21 -21.84 15.58 -29.08
CA ALA A 21 -22.64 14.84 -30.05
C ALA A 21 -23.79 15.61 -30.71
N HIS A 22 -24.07 15.24 -31.93
CA HIS A 22 -25.35 15.27 -32.66
C HIS A 22 -26.00 16.58 -33.05
N VAL A 23 -25.48 17.74 -32.72
CA VAL A 23 -25.98 18.98 -33.28
C VAL A 23 -24.97 19.50 -34.25
N ALA A 24 -25.45 20.17 -35.32
CA ALA A 24 -24.59 20.95 -36.18
C ALA A 24 -23.93 22.09 -35.39
N LEU A 25 -23.01 21.71 -34.52
CA LEU A 25 -22.14 22.62 -33.82
C LEU A 25 -21.18 23.17 -34.87
N SER A 26 -20.94 24.45 -34.83
CA SER A 26 -19.95 25.08 -35.71
C SER A 26 -18.58 24.50 -35.47
N LYS A 27 -17.64 24.67 -36.40
CA LYS A 27 -16.23 24.22 -36.22
C LYS A 27 -15.58 24.68 -34.91
N ALA A 28 -16.11 25.76 -34.31
CA ALA A 28 -15.64 26.30 -33.02
C ALA A 28 -16.02 25.41 -31.82
N ASP A 29 -16.87 24.42 -32.00
CA ASP A 29 -17.33 23.54 -30.92
C ASP A 29 -16.53 22.23 -30.83
N LYS A 30 -15.51 22.06 -31.63
CA LYS A 30 -14.49 21.01 -31.41
C LYS A 30 -13.65 21.39 -30.21
N LEU A 31 -13.56 20.48 -29.28
CA LEU A 31 -12.83 20.68 -28.03
C LEU A 31 -11.63 19.76 -27.98
N THR A 32 -10.49 20.33 -27.65
CA THR A 32 -9.32 19.57 -27.23
C THR A 32 -9.14 19.80 -25.75
N ARG A 33 -9.15 18.74 -24.99
CA ARG A 33 -8.93 18.75 -23.56
C ARG A 33 -7.85 17.75 -23.20
N SER A 34 -6.99 18.15 -22.30
CA SER A 34 -5.97 17.29 -21.72
C SER A 34 -6.09 17.31 -20.20
N GLY A 35 -5.74 16.23 -19.58
CA GLY A 35 -5.73 16.08 -18.12
C GLY A 35 -4.75 15.01 -17.72
N THR A 36 -4.72 14.71 -16.43
CA THR A 36 -3.85 13.69 -15.86
C THR A 36 -4.59 12.77 -14.92
N ILE A 37 -4.04 11.56 -14.76
CA ILE A 37 -4.37 10.66 -13.65
C ILE A 37 -3.08 10.44 -12.88
N ASP A 38 -3.04 10.92 -11.65
CA ASP A 38 -1.91 10.67 -10.76
C ASP A 38 -2.14 9.42 -9.94
N VAL A 39 -1.13 8.57 -9.90
CA VAL A 39 -1.14 7.28 -9.20
C VAL A 39 0.00 7.24 -8.21
N ALA A 40 -0.31 6.89 -6.96
CA ALA A 40 0.68 6.71 -5.91
C ALA A 40 0.45 5.38 -5.19
N TYR A 41 1.54 4.65 -4.92
CA TYR A 41 1.51 3.43 -4.13
C TYR A 41 2.51 3.48 -2.98
N SER A 42 2.10 2.89 -1.86
CA SER A 42 2.98 2.45 -0.78
C SER A 42 2.91 0.93 -0.69
N ILE A 43 4.03 0.26 -0.88
CA ILE A 43 4.12 -1.20 -0.95
C ILE A 43 5.08 -1.68 0.13
N TYR A 44 4.60 -2.53 1.04
CA TYR A 44 5.38 -3.07 2.15
C TYR A 44 5.65 -4.56 1.90
N PRO A 45 6.87 -4.94 1.50
CA PRO A 45 7.24 -6.33 1.30
C PRO A 45 7.59 -7.00 2.62
N LEU A 46 6.96 -8.13 2.92
CA LEU A 46 7.20 -8.95 4.11
C LEU A 46 7.43 -10.41 3.70
N TYR A 47 8.33 -11.10 4.37
CA TYR A 47 8.49 -12.53 4.23
C TYR A 47 8.10 -13.24 5.52
N SER A 48 7.23 -14.24 5.43
CA SER A 48 6.91 -15.12 6.52
C SER A 48 7.61 -16.46 6.33
N PHE A 49 8.40 -16.86 7.31
CA PHE A 49 9.01 -18.20 7.35
C PHE A 49 7.97 -19.25 7.70
N GLN A 50 7.01 -18.89 8.51
CA GLN A 50 5.87 -19.73 8.85
C GLN A 50 4.79 -18.84 9.51
N ALA A 51 3.68 -18.62 8.85
CA ALA A 51 2.54 -17.94 9.46
C ALA A 51 1.57 -19.00 9.99
N ASN A 52 0.85 -18.72 11.07
CA ASN A 52 -0.11 -19.60 11.76
C ASN A 52 -0.89 -20.51 10.79
N GLY A 53 -0.39 -21.73 10.57
CA GLY A 53 -1.01 -22.72 9.68
C GLY A 53 -0.87 -22.46 8.18
N SER A 54 -0.14 -21.42 7.75
CA SER A 54 0.15 -21.14 6.35
C SER A 54 1.61 -21.47 6.01
N SER A 55 1.85 -21.75 4.72
CA SER A 55 3.19 -21.98 4.18
C SER A 55 4.02 -20.70 4.17
N ALA A 56 5.34 -20.82 4.17
CA ALA A 56 6.24 -19.71 3.97
C ALA A 56 5.98 -18.98 2.65
N GLY A 57 6.20 -17.67 2.62
CA GLY A 57 6.01 -16.89 1.40
C GLY A 57 6.17 -15.39 1.58
N ASP A 58 6.12 -14.70 0.46
CA ASP A 58 6.16 -13.24 0.39
C ASP A 58 4.76 -12.65 0.54
N TYR A 59 4.65 -11.62 1.36
CA TYR A 59 3.46 -10.81 1.51
C TYR A 59 3.77 -9.40 1.03
N TYR A 60 2.89 -8.84 0.22
CA TYR A 60 2.95 -7.45 -0.21
C TYR A 60 1.68 -6.74 0.26
N ILE A 61 1.82 -5.88 1.26
CA ILE A 61 0.75 -4.98 1.69
C ILE A 61 0.81 -3.78 0.77
N VAL A 62 -0.28 -3.48 0.08
CA VAL A 62 -0.34 -2.43 -0.93
C VAL A 62 -1.42 -1.44 -0.58
N GLU A 63 -1.07 -0.17 -0.58
CA GLU A 63 -1.98 0.95 -0.55
C GLU A 63 -1.82 1.77 -1.82
N GLY A 64 -2.90 2.02 -2.52
CA GLY A 64 -2.92 2.78 -3.77
C GLY A 64 -3.86 3.97 -3.70
N THR A 65 -3.43 5.09 -4.26
CA THR A 65 -4.23 6.29 -4.44
C THR A 65 -4.22 6.67 -5.91
N PHE A 66 -5.41 6.95 -6.46
CA PHE A 66 -5.59 7.43 -7.81
C PHE A 66 -6.33 8.76 -7.76
N THR A 67 -5.78 9.78 -8.38
CA THR A 67 -6.44 11.09 -8.53
C THR A 67 -6.66 11.37 -10.00
N VAL A 68 -7.94 11.42 -10.40
CA VAL A 68 -8.35 11.77 -11.76
C VAL A 68 -8.71 13.25 -11.76
N HIS A 69 -7.98 14.05 -12.54
CA HIS A 69 -8.18 15.49 -12.63
C HIS A 69 -9.29 15.82 -13.64
N ASN A 70 -10.54 15.70 -13.19
CA ASN A 70 -11.73 15.89 -14.03
C ASN A 70 -11.98 17.35 -14.39
N ASP A 71 -11.57 18.31 -13.57
CA ASP A 71 -11.68 19.74 -13.81
C ASP A 71 -10.98 20.17 -15.10
N GLN A 72 -9.88 19.51 -15.44
CA GLN A 72 -9.13 19.73 -16.69
C GLN A 72 -9.87 19.20 -17.92
N MET A 73 -10.76 18.22 -17.74
CA MET A 73 -11.55 17.59 -18.82
C MET A 73 -12.94 18.18 -18.94
N TYR A 74 -13.53 18.65 -17.85
CA TYR A 74 -14.89 19.15 -17.82
C TYR A 74 -15.04 20.53 -18.46
N ASN A 75 -16.01 20.67 -19.38
CA ASN A 75 -16.25 21.90 -20.07
C ASN A 75 -17.43 22.73 -19.50
N GLY A 76 -18.06 22.21 -18.47
CA GLY A 76 -19.26 22.81 -17.93
C GLY A 76 -20.51 22.52 -18.75
N SER A 77 -21.54 23.34 -18.54
CA SER A 77 -22.77 23.28 -19.29
C SER A 77 -23.04 24.61 -19.98
N TRP A 78 -23.65 24.57 -21.16
CA TRP A 78 -24.00 25.77 -21.91
C TRP A 78 -25.28 25.59 -22.71
N THR A 79 -25.85 26.70 -23.09
CA THR A 79 -27.07 26.75 -23.86
C THR A 79 -26.81 27.48 -25.16
N LYS A 80 -27.22 26.88 -26.28
CA LYS A 80 -27.23 27.52 -27.62
C LYS A 80 -28.62 27.65 -28.15
N LYS A 81 -28.88 28.69 -28.94
CA LYS A 81 -30.12 28.87 -29.71
C LYS A 81 -29.81 28.76 -31.19
N HIS A 82 -30.49 27.88 -31.89
CA HIS A 82 -30.41 27.71 -33.33
C HIS A 82 -31.82 27.75 -33.90
N GLY A 83 -32.09 28.75 -34.76
CA GLY A 83 -33.35 28.80 -35.49
C GLY A 83 -34.61 28.67 -34.63
N GLY A 84 -34.65 29.24 -33.46
CA GLY A 84 -35.75 29.11 -32.49
C GLY A 84 -35.69 27.89 -31.57
N VAL A 85 -34.77 26.95 -31.81
CA VAL A 85 -34.56 25.78 -30.96
C VAL A 85 -33.52 26.11 -29.91
N LYS A 86 -33.84 25.85 -28.65
CA LYS A 86 -32.91 26.00 -27.54
C LYS A 86 -32.36 24.63 -27.20
N SER A 87 -31.04 24.47 -27.21
CA SER A 87 -30.35 23.26 -26.79
C SER A 87 -29.52 23.50 -25.53
N HIS A 88 -29.51 22.52 -24.67
CA HIS A 88 -28.64 22.44 -23.50
C HIS A 88 -27.60 21.37 -23.74
N LEU A 89 -26.36 21.72 -23.47
CA LEU A 89 -25.22 20.82 -23.56
C LEU A 89 -24.52 20.77 -22.25
N CYS A 90 -24.07 19.57 -21.88
CA CYS A 90 -23.15 19.32 -20.77
C CYS A 90 -22.12 18.34 -21.27
N GLY A 91 -20.87 18.65 -21.15
CA GLY A 91 -19.84 17.81 -21.75
C GLY A 91 -18.71 17.44 -20.89
N PHE A 92 -18.12 16.29 -21.25
CA PHE A 92 -16.89 15.73 -20.74
C PHE A 92 -16.84 15.59 -19.22
N TYR A 93 -17.88 15.05 -18.63
CA TYR A 93 -17.89 14.65 -17.23
C TYR A 93 -17.48 13.17 -17.08
N LEU A 94 -16.84 12.86 -15.98
CA LEU A 94 -16.46 11.48 -15.66
C LEU A 94 -17.73 10.65 -15.41
N LYS A 95 -17.87 9.59 -16.18
CA LYS A 95 -18.95 8.60 -16.01
C LYS A 95 -18.49 7.41 -15.22
N LYS A 96 -17.30 6.90 -15.53
CA LYS A 96 -16.76 5.67 -14.97
C LYS A 96 -15.23 5.73 -14.93
N PHE A 97 -14.64 5.14 -13.90
CA PHE A 97 -13.22 4.93 -13.79
C PHE A 97 -12.95 3.46 -13.49
N GLU A 98 -12.17 2.82 -14.34
CA GLU A 98 -11.76 1.44 -14.18
C GLU A 98 -10.26 1.38 -13.86
N VAL A 99 -9.87 0.49 -12.96
CA VAL A 99 -8.49 0.27 -12.58
C VAL A 99 -8.23 -1.20 -12.30
N GLY A 100 -7.06 -1.67 -12.69
CA GLY A 100 -6.61 -3.01 -12.40
C GLY A 100 -5.16 -3.06 -11.97
N ASN A 101 -4.88 -3.95 -11.02
CA ASN A 101 -3.55 -4.23 -10.53
C ASN A 101 -3.30 -5.74 -10.57
N THR A 102 -2.18 -6.17 -11.13
CA THR A 102 -1.83 -7.58 -11.25
C THR A 102 -0.42 -7.80 -10.75
N LEU A 103 -0.25 -8.75 -9.83
CA LEU A 103 1.05 -9.23 -9.44
C LEU A 103 1.53 -10.26 -10.47
N CYS A 104 2.70 -10.05 -11.01
CA CYS A 104 3.31 -10.89 -12.05
C CYS A 104 4.83 -10.98 -11.87
N ALA A 105 5.47 -11.83 -12.63
CA ALA A 105 6.92 -11.75 -12.76
C ALA A 105 7.31 -10.52 -13.61
N THR A 106 8.56 -10.09 -13.55
CA THR A 106 9.04 -8.92 -14.28
C THR A 106 8.90 -9.04 -15.80
N ASP A 107 8.91 -10.26 -16.34
CA ASP A 107 8.62 -10.55 -17.75
C ASP A 107 7.11 -10.48 -18.09
N GLY A 108 6.25 -10.34 -17.10
CA GLY A 108 4.80 -10.27 -17.23
C GLY A 108 4.08 -11.62 -17.09
N THR A 109 4.80 -12.70 -16.85
CA THR A 109 4.18 -14.01 -16.64
C THR A 109 3.42 -14.06 -15.31
N VAL A 110 2.33 -14.81 -15.28
CA VAL A 110 1.53 -15.00 -14.06
C VAL A 110 2.34 -15.83 -13.05
N LEU A 111 2.33 -15.40 -11.80
CA LEU A 111 2.95 -16.14 -10.70
C LEU A 111 1.97 -17.21 -10.20
N PRO A 112 2.36 -18.47 -10.13
CA PRO A 112 1.47 -19.52 -9.65
C PRO A 112 1.18 -19.39 -8.15
N GLY A 113 -0.07 -19.63 -7.76
CA GLY A 113 -0.49 -19.70 -6.38
C GLY A 113 -0.62 -18.36 -5.65
N VAL A 114 -0.53 -17.23 -6.36
CA VAL A 114 -0.81 -15.91 -5.78
C VAL A 114 -2.26 -15.82 -5.35
N LYS A 115 -2.49 -15.36 -4.13
CA LYS A 115 -3.83 -15.20 -3.56
C LYS A 115 -3.88 -14.06 -2.54
N PHE A 116 -5.09 -13.71 -2.13
CA PHE A 116 -5.30 -12.81 -1.00
C PHE A 116 -5.39 -13.64 0.28
N PRO A 117 -4.65 -13.30 1.35
CA PRO A 117 -4.85 -13.93 2.64
C PRO A 117 -6.22 -13.55 3.21
N SER A 118 -6.74 -14.35 4.14
CA SER A 118 -7.93 -13.98 4.90
C SER A 118 -7.73 -12.62 5.57
N GLN A 119 -8.74 -11.75 5.53
CA GLN A 119 -8.69 -10.37 6.00
C GLN A 119 -7.73 -9.41 5.22
N GLY A 120 -7.04 -9.89 4.19
CA GLY A 120 -6.22 -9.07 3.28
C GLY A 120 -6.81 -8.95 1.88
N THR A 121 -8.12 -9.19 1.74
CA THR A 121 -8.84 -9.05 0.47
C THR A 121 -8.89 -7.58 0.04
N PRO A 122 -8.95 -7.31 -1.27
CA PRO A 122 -8.99 -5.94 -1.77
C PRO A 122 -10.13 -5.11 -1.20
N MET A 123 -9.81 -3.89 -0.80
CA MET A 123 -10.75 -2.86 -0.36
C MET A 123 -10.70 -1.67 -1.32
N PRO A 124 -11.82 -0.98 -1.56
CA PRO A 124 -13.12 -1.10 -0.91
C PRO A 124 -13.93 -2.33 -1.35
N GLU A 125 -14.95 -2.67 -0.59
CA GLU A 125 -15.95 -3.67 -0.98
C GLU A 125 -16.94 -3.11 -2.02
N THR A 126 -17.64 -4.01 -2.72
CA THR A 126 -18.70 -3.63 -3.65
C THR A 126 -19.82 -2.89 -2.91
N THR A 127 -20.20 -1.72 -3.42
CA THR A 127 -21.28 -0.89 -2.87
C THR A 127 -22.09 -0.27 -3.98
N ILE A 128 -23.37 0.00 -3.75
CA ILE A 128 -24.26 0.62 -4.72
C ILE A 128 -24.80 1.92 -4.11
N GLY A 129 -24.65 3.04 -4.85
CA GLY A 129 -25.11 4.34 -4.40
C GLY A 129 -24.46 4.81 -3.10
N ALA A 130 -23.16 4.53 -2.95
CA ALA A 130 -22.44 4.82 -1.72
C ALA A 130 -22.25 6.31 -1.49
N THR A 131 -22.45 6.75 -0.26
CA THR A 131 -22.04 8.07 0.23
C THR A 131 -20.73 8.02 1.02
N SER A 132 -20.27 6.81 1.34
CA SER A 132 -18.97 6.55 1.96
C SER A 132 -18.51 5.12 1.67
N TYR A 133 -17.21 4.88 1.74
CA TYR A 133 -16.62 3.54 1.67
C TYR A 133 -15.42 3.42 2.59
N SER A 134 -15.11 2.21 3.04
CA SER A 134 -13.85 1.91 3.73
C SER A 134 -12.77 1.55 2.72
N SER A 135 -11.61 2.16 2.82
CA SER A 135 -10.47 1.90 1.94
C SER A 135 -9.40 1.02 2.55
N GLY A 136 -9.50 0.70 3.83
CA GLY A 136 -8.49 -0.03 4.57
C GLY A 136 -9.03 -1.32 5.20
N PHE A 137 -8.12 -2.07 5.79
CA PHE A 137 -8.41 -3.33 6.47
C PHE A 137 -7.56 -3.47 7.74
N GLN A 138 -7.96 -4.40 8.60
CA GLN A 138 -7.15 -4.88 9.71
C GLN A 138 -6.62 -6.26 9.38
N TRP A 139 -5.32 -6.45 9.54
CA TRP A 139 -4.68 -7.72 9.27
C TRP A 139 -3.54 -7.95 10.25
N SER A 140 -3.35 -9.20 10.60
CA SER A 140 -2.20 -9.61 11.40
C SER A 140 -1.65 -10.93 10.89
N ILE A 141 -0.33 -11.06 10.94
CA ILE A 141 0.37 -12.29 10.67
C ILE A 141 1.14 -12.68 11.93
N GLY A 142 0.88 -13.90 12.41
CA GLY A 142 1.63 -14.48 13.51
C GLY A 142 2.82 -15.29 13.02
N GLY A 143 3.77 -15.53 13.91
CA GLY A 143 4.94 -16.35 13.63
C GLY A 143 6.14 -15.57 13.14
N SER A 144 7.02 -16.25 12.46
CA SER A 144 8.34 -15.78 12.07
C SER A 144 8.28 -14.90 10.84
N VAL A 145 8.18 -13.61 11.03
CA VAL A 145 8.16 -12.63 9.93
C VAL A 145 9.48 -11.88 9.88
N SER A 146 10.10 -11.81 8.71
CA SER A 146 11.23 -10.93 8.45
C SER A 146 10.87 -9.91 7.35
N GLY A 147 11.43 -8.75 7.43
CA GLY A 147 11.15 -7.73 6.43
C GLY A 147 11.33 -6.32 6.93
N GLY A 148 12.35 -6.08 7.69
CA GLY A 148 12.66 -4.76 8.23
C GLY A 148 12.23 -4.60 9.68
N MET A 149 12.78 -3.59 10.34
CA MET A 149 12.48 -3.32 11.74
C MET A 149 11.03 -2.87 11.92
N LEU A 150 10.43 -3.29 13.02
CA LEU A 150 9.18 -2.73 13.51
C LEU A 150 9.38 -1.21 13.74
N GLY A 151 8.91 -0.43 12.81
CA GLY A 151 9.05 1.02 12.85
C GLY A 151 7.99 1.69 13.72
N LYS A 152 8.15 2.99 13.91
CA LYS A 152 7.16 3.86 14.55
C LYS A 152 6.00 4.23 13.61
N ASP A 153 5.76 3.46 12.55
CA ASP A 153 4.63 3.70 11.68
C ASP A 153 3.35 3.29 12.43
N PRO A 154 2.41 4.19 12.66
CA PRO A 154 1.18 3.91 13.40
C PRO A 154 0.29 2.88 12.71
N GLN A 155 0.52 2.58 11.44
CA GLN A 155 -0.23 1.59 10.67
C GLN A 155 0.31 0.17 10.85
N ILE A 156 1.58 0.04 11.29
CA ILE A 156 2.20 -1.27 11.52
C ILE A 156 2.51 -1.40 13.00
N SER A 157 1.81 -2.30 13.66
CA SER A 157 2.07 -2.69 15.04
C SER A 157 2.61 -4.10 15.09
N GLY A 158 3.68 -4.31 15.82
CA GLY A 158 4.23 -5.64 16.04
C GLY A 158 4.62 -5.84 17.47
N THR A 159 4.45 -7.06 17.96
CA THR A 159 5.00 -7.49 19.23
C THR A 159 6.18 -8.41 18.98
N LEU A 160 7.19 -8.31 19.81
CA LEU A 160 8.40 -9.14 19.77
C LEU A 160 8.10 -10.65 19.84
N ASN A 161 6.91 -11.03 20.24
CA ASN A 161 6.43 -12.40 20.36
C ASN A 161 5.64 -12.88 19.16
N GLY A 162 5.85 -12.33 17.97
CA GLY A 162 5.51 -13.05 16.76
C GLY A 162 4.23 -12.65 16.06
N SER A 163 3.68 -11.46 16.24
CA SER A 163 2.65 -10.97 15.32
C SER A 163 2.96 -9.57 14.80
N ILE A 164 2.80 -9.38 13.50
CA ILE A 164 2.78 -8.07 12.88
C ILE A 164 1.32 -7.76 12.57
N GLY A 165 0.83 -6.65 13.08
CA GLY A 165 -0.50 -6.14 12.79
C GLY A 165 -0.45 -4.98 11.81
N TRP A 166 -1.38 -4.95 10.89
CA TRP A 166 -1.68 -3.84 10.00
C TRP A 166 -3.09 -3.32 10.31
N ASN A 167 -3.20 -2.04 10.53
CA ASN A 167 -4.49 -1.40 10.76
C ASN A 167 -4.51 -0.06 10.01
N ASN A 168 -5.18 -0.06 8.88
CA ASN A 168 -5.44 1.13 8.09
C ASN A 168 -6.91 1.10 7.63
N SER A 169 -7.83 1.29 8.57
CA SER A 169 -9.25 1.36 8.24
C SER A 169 -9.70 2.81 8.28
N GLU A 170 -9.86 3.41 7.11
CA GLU A 170 -10.38 4.76 6.96
C GLU A 170 -11.71 4.76 6.19
N THR A 171 -12.66 5.54 6.69
CA THR A 171 -13.92 5.78 5.98
C THR A 171 -13.79 7.05 5.15
N ARG A 172 -14.03 6.92 3.85
CA ARG A 172 -13.99 8.01 2.88
C ARG A 172 -15.40 8.40 2.46
N THR A 173 -15.71 9.68 2.54
CA THR A 173 -17.00 10.20 2.07
C THR A 173 -16.94 10.45 0.57
N VAL A 174 -17.95 10.00 -0.15
CA VAL A 174 -18.11 10.21 -1.59
C VAL A 174 -19.56 10.58 -1.88
N SER A 175 -19.86 11.11 -3.07
CA SER A 175 -21.22 11.39 -3.49
C SER A 175 -21.65 10.44 -4.59
N ASP A 176 -22.67 9.66 -4.32
CA ASP A 176 -23.43 8.86 -5.29
C ASP A 176 -22.55 7.98 -6.20
N LEU A 177 -21.69 7.17 -5.59
CA LEU A 177 -20.74 6.30 -6.26
C LEU A 177 -21.16 4.83 -6.15
N THR A 178 -21.15 4.11 -7.27
CA THR A 178 -21.22 2.64 -7.27
C THR A 178 -19.82 2.07 -7.44
N ILE A 179 -19.44 1.21 -6.54
CA ILE A 179 -18.15 0.51 -6.54
C ILE A 179 -18.38 -0.96 -6.84
N ASN A 180 -17.83 -1.45 -7.94
CA ASN A 180 -17.86 -2.85 -8.31
C ASN A 180 -16.46 -3.43 -8.21
N LYS A 181 -16.26 -4.32 -7.25
CA LYS A 181 -15.01 -5.07 -7.08
C LYS A 181 -15.03 -6.31 -7.97
N ASN A 182 -14.00 -6.48 -8.79
CA ASN A 182 -13.78 -7.68 -9.60
C ASN A 182 -12.32 -8.12 -9.40
N SER A 183 -12.07 -8.81 -8.31
CA SER A 183 -10.72 -9.12 -7.83
C SER A 183 -10.55 -10.62 -7.62
N PRO A 184 -10.41 -11.42 -8.71
CA PRO A 184 -10.02 -12.82 -8.58
C PRO A 184 -8.58 -12.94 -8.04
N ASP A 185 -8.22 -14.08 -7.51
CA ASP A 185 -6.91 -14.31 -6.91
C ASP A 185 -5.76 -13.79 -7.78
N GLY A 186 -4.86 -13.02 -7.15
CA GLY A 186 -3.71 -12.39 -7.80
C GLY A 186 -4.01 -11.13 -8.62
N LYS A 187 -5.28 -10.77 -8.82
CA LYS A 187 -5.69 -9.58 -9.56
C LYS A 187 -6.60 -8.71 -8.72
N VAL A 188 -6.38 -7.42 -8.73
CA VAL A 188 -7.23 -6.42 -8.09
C VAL A 188 -7.88 -5.60 -9.20
N GLY A 189 -9.19 -5.62 -9.30
CA GLY A 189 -9.94 -4.86 -10.29
C GLY A 189 -11.10 -4.12 -9.67
N TYR A 190 -11.31 -2.88 -10.10
CA TYR A 190 -12.40 -2.04 -9.68
C TYR A 190 -13.03 -1.29 -10.84
N VAL A 191 -14.34 -1.12 -10.75
CA VAL A 191 -15.10 -0.20 -11.57
C VAL A 191 -15.82 0.76 -10.62
N PHE A 192 -15.49 2.02 -10.71
CA PHE A 192 -16.14 3.11 -10.00
C PHE A 192 -17.09 3.81 -10.97
N ASP A 193 -18.39 3.57 -10.81
CA ASP A 193 -19.44 4.21 -11.58
C ASP A 193 -19.94 5.44 -10.84
N VAL A 194 -19.82 6.61 -11.48
CA VAL A 194 -20.42 7.84 -11.00
C VAL A 194 -21.89 7.83 -11.41
N ASN A 195 -22.79 7.61 -10.44
CA ASN A 195 -24.23 7.56 -10.66
C ASN A 195 -24.76 8.97 -11.01
N ASN A 196 -24.60 9.34 -12.26
CA ASN A 196 -24.77 10.69 -12.69
C ASN A 196 -25.64 10.77 -13.92
N ARG A 197 -26.73 11.53 -13.79
CA ARG A 197 -27.55 11.94 -14.93
C ARG A 197 -27.82 13.42 -14.82
N PRO A 198 -27.21 14.28 -15.68
CA PRO A 198 -27.40 15.71 -15.65
C PRO A 198 -28.78 16.13 -16.16
N TYR A 199 -29.77 15.27 -16.06
CA TYR A 199 -31.16 15.50 -16.49
C TYR A 199 -32.15 14.69 -15.66
N THR A 200 -33.36 15.19 -15.52
CA THR A 200 -34.47 14.47 -14.86
C THR A 200 -35.05 13.39 -15.76
N SER A 201 -35.79 12.45 -15.17
CA SER A 201 -36.57 11.45 -15.90
C SER A 201 -37.42 12.11 -17.00
N GLY A 202 -37.32 11.57 -18.22
CA GLY A 202 -37.91 12.14 -19.40
C GLY A 202 -37.13 13.30 -20.05
N GLY A 203 -35.92 13.61 -19.54
CA GLY A 203 -34.95 14.49 -20.17
C GLY A 203 -35.32 15.96 -20.33
N LYS A 204 -36.37 16.38 -19.68
CA LYS A 204 -36.95 17.73 -19.89
C LYS A 204 -36.31 18.80 -19.00
N LYS A 205 -35.59 18.44 -18.01
CA LYS A 205 -34.97 19.39 -17.08
C LYS A 205 -33.50 19.02 -16.83
N TYR A 206 -32.63 19.93 -17.16
CA TYR A 206 -31.23 19.83 -16.87
C TYR A 206 -30.99 19.94 -15.35
N THR A 207 -30.12 19.09 -14.83
CA THR A 207 -29.54 19.19 -13.50
C THR A 207 -28.03 19.31 -13.62
N SER A 208 -27.36 19.88 -12.61
CA SER A 208 -25.91 19.96 -12.62
C SER A 208 -25.29 18.60 -12.50
N VAL A 209 -24.11 18.44 -13.08
CA VAL A 209 -23.26 17.25 -12.88
C VAL A 209 -22.79 17.23 -11.43
N PRO A 210 -22.75 16.08 -10.74
CA PRO A 210 -22.15 15.97 -9.42
C PRO A 210 -20.68 16.42 -9.41
N SER A 211 -20.23 16.98 -8.30
CA SER A 211 -18.86 17.48 -8.18
C SER A 211 -17.81 16.41 -8.50
N ILE A 212 -18.03 15.18 -8.07
CA ILE A 212 -17.13 14.04 -8.32
C ILE A 212 -16.91 13.75 -9.83
N ALA A 213 -17.86 14.15 -10.68
CA ALA A 213 -17.78 13.94 -12.12
C ALA A 213 -17.10 15.10 -12.85
N SER A 214 -16.95 16.25 -12.21
CA SER A 214 -16.49 17.52 -12.82
C SER A 214 -15.34 18.20 -12.06
N SER A 215 -14.92 17.64 -10.95
CA SER A 215 -13.75 18.06 -10.18
C SER A 215 -12.82 16.86 -9.96
N ASP A 216 -11.78 17.04 -9.20
CA ASP A 216 -10.86 15.96 -8.88
C ASP A 216 -11.57 14.79 -8.20
N PHE A 217 -11.30 13.59 -8.70
CA PHE A 217 -11.82 12.34 -8.17
C PHE A 217 -10.68 11.50 -7.63
N THR A 218 -10.62 11.37 -6.31
CA THR A 218 -9.58 10.58 -5.65
C THR A 218 -10.14 9.30 -5.07
N ILE A 219 -9.47 8.18 -5.39
CA ILE A 219 -9.81 6.84 -4.93
C ILE A 219 -8.65 6.28 -4.13
N HIS A 220 -8.98 5.61 -3.03
CA HIS A 220 -8.03 4.86 -2.23
C HIS A 220 -8.37 3.38 -2.27
N GLN A 221 -7.36 2.55 -2.41
CA GLN A 221 -7.46 1.09 -2.46
C GLN A 221 -6.40 0.49 -1.56
N SER A 222 -6.68 -0.69 -0.99
CA SER A 222 -5.70 -1.47 -0.26
C SER A 222 -5.96 -2.96 -0.36
N TRP A 223 -4.89 -3.75 -0.32
CA TRP A 223 -4.97 -5.22 -0.35
C TRP A 223 -3.66 -5.83 0.12
N ILE A 224 -3.68 -7.15 0.30
CA ILE A 224 -2.45 -7.93 0.52
C ILE A 224 -2.37 -9.01 -0.54
N TRP A 225 -1.24 -9.11 -1.21
CA TRP A 225 -0.89 -10.31 -1.98
C TRP A 225 -0.05 -11.24 -1.13
N TYR A 226 -0.34 -12.51 -1.22
CA TYR A 226 0.50 -13.60 -0.75
C TYR A 226 1.02 -14.41 -1.94
N VAL A 227 2.34 -14.58 -1.99
CA VAL A 227 3.04 -15.42 -2.97
C VAL A 227 3.68 -16.57 -2.21
N PRO A 228 3.25 -17.82 -2.44
CA PRO A 228 3.83 -18.96 -1.75
C PRO A 228 5.32 -19.12 -2.11
N SER A 229 6.15 -19.46 -1.13
CA SER A 229 7.54 -19.84 -1.36
C SER A 229 7.58 -21.21 -2.03
N THR A 230 8.05 -21.22 -3.26
CA THR A 230 8.27 -22.42 -4.08
C THR A 230 9.60 -22.26 -4.82
N ALA A 231 10.17 -23.38 -5.29
CA ALA A 231 11.42 -23.32 -6.05
C ALA A 231 11.30 -22.41 -7.30
N ASP A 232 10.11 -22.32 -7.90
CA ASP A 232 9.86 -21.47 -9.05
C ASP A 232 9.69 -20.00 -8.65
N ASN A 233 8.83 -19.69 -7.65
CA ASN A 233 8.57 -18.31 -7.24
C ASN A 233 9.80 -17.65 -6.58
N ASP A 234 10.60 -18.43 -5.84
CA ASP A 234 11.75 -17.91 -5.11
C ASP A 234 12.88 -17.40 -6.02
N THR A 235 12.94 -17.92 -7.25
CA THR A 235 13.93 -17.48 -8.25
C THR A 235 13.47 -16.34 -9.12
N LYS A 236 12.18 -15.97 -9.11
CA LYS A 236 11.62 -14.90 -9.95
C LYS A 236 11.68 -13.56 -9.27
N GLU A 237 11.94 -12.53 -10.05
CA GLU A 237 11.69 -11.14 -9.66
C GLU A 237 10.22 -10.80 -9.93
N PHE A 238 9.60 -10.04 -9.00
CA PHE A 238 8.19 -9.70 -9.07
C PHE A 238 7.98 -8.29 -9.57
N ALA A 239 6.84 -8.06 -10.18
CA ALA A 239 6.39 -6.77 -10.63
C ALA A 239 4.89 -6.60 -10.39
N MET A 240 4.46 -5.37 -10.23
CA MET A 240 3.07 -4.97 -10.27
C MET A 240 2.78 -4.31 -11.61
N SER A 241 1.81 -4.83 -12.34
CA SER A 241 1.28 -4.22 -13.56
C SER A 241 0.00 -3.47 -13.23
N VAL A 242 -0.06 -2.21 -13.58
CA VAL A 242 -1.19 -1.30 -13.28
C VAL A 242 -1.75 -0.78 -14.58
N TRP A 243 -3.08 -0.79 -14.72
CA TRP A 243 -3.76 -0.14 -15.82
C TRP A 243 -4.96 0.68 -15.32
N VAL A 244 -5.30 1.71 -16.06
CA VAL A 244 -6.43 2.61 -15.78
C VAL A 244 -7.24 2.89 -17.05
N LYS A 245 -8.55 3.10 -16.88
CA LYS A 245 -9.45 3.45 -17.96
C LYS A 245 -10.56 4.38 -17.48
N PRO A 246 -10.42 5.70 -17.64
CA PRO A 246 -11.50 6.63 -17.42
C PRO A 246 -12.46 6.61 -18.62
N THR A 247 -13.76 6.77 -18.36
CA THR A 247 -14.80 6.95 -19.39
C THR A 247 -15.49 8.28 -19.14
N TYR A 248 -15.48 9.14 -20.14
CA TYR A 248 -16.13 10.44 -20.12
C TYR A 248 -17.35 10.45 -21.02
N GLU A 249 -18.38 11.17 -20.60
CA GLU A 249 -19.63 11.35 -21.36
C GLU A 249 -19.91 12.82 -21.62
N SER A 250 -20.76 13.09 -22.62
CA SER A 250 -21.45 14.36 -22.81
C SER A 250 -22.94 14.13 -22.89
N TYR A 251 -23.69 15.14 -22.52
CA TYR A 251 -25.16 15.14 -22.61
C TYR A 251 -25.65 16.31 -23.44
N HIS A 252 -26.70 16.05 -24.21
CA HIS A 252 -27.33 17.06 -25.05
C HIS A 252 -28.87 16.92 -25.03
N TRP A 253 -29.54 18.02 -24.94
CA TRP A 253 -31.00 18.10 -24.93
C TRP A 253 -31.53 19.29 -25.72
N TYR A 254 -32.66 19.12 -26.43
CA TYR A 254 -33.38 20.16 -27.16
C TYR A 254 -34.70 20.53 -26.47
N SER A 255 -35.06 21.81 -26.51
CA SER A 255 -36.29 22.29 -25.92
C SER A 255 -37.54 22.02 -26.78
N SER A 256 -37.40 21.82 -28.08
CA SER A 256 -38.52 21.59 -29.04
C SER A 256 -38.79 20.11 -29.33
N ALA A 257 -37.79 19.30 -29.20
CA ALA A 257 -37.87 17.85 -29.29
C ALA A 257 -36.92 17.26 -28.28
N ALA A 258 -37.41 16.30 -27.52
CA ALA A 258 -36.54 15.58 -26.58
C ALA A 258 -35.66 14.59 -27.37
N ASP A 259 -34.53 15.06 -27.83
CA ASP A 259 -33.49 14.22 -28.38
C ASP A 259 -32.38 14.09 -27.34
N PHE A 260 -32.23 12.86 -26.83
CA PHE A 260 -31.25 12.53 -25.82
C PHE A 260 -30.12 11.77 -26.47
N SER A 261 -28.99 12.39 -26.62
CA SER A 261 -27.79 11.68 -27.00
C SER A 261 -26.70 11.88 -25.96
N THR A 262 -26.18 10.77 -25.49
CA THR A 262 -24.95 10.71 -24.71
C THR A 262 -23.84 10.13 -25.58
N SER A 263 -22.66 10.69 -25.50
CA SER A 263 -21.47 10.14 -26.14
C SER A 263 -20.44 9.86 -25.11
N SER A 264 -19.93 8.64 -25.11
CA SER A 264 -18.87 8.18 -24.20
C SER A 264 -17.54 8.08 -24.92
N TRP A 265 -16.48 8.43 -24.26
CA TRP A 265 -15.11 8.25 -24.75
C TRP A 265 -14.31 7.42 -23.75
N ASP A 266 -13.89 6.26 -24.21
CA ASP A 266 -13.02 5.38 -23.45
C ASP A 266 -11.54 5.76 -23.56
N ASP A 267 -11.18 6.51 -24.59
CA ASP A 267 -9.82 6.74 -25.05
C ASP A 267 -9.27 8.08 -24.61
N ALA A 268 -9.65 8.54 -23.42
CA ALA A 268 -9.05 9.72 -22.82
C ALA A 268 -7.56 9.49 -22.45
N VAL A 269 -7.17 8.25 -22.25
CA VAL A 269 -5.78 7.88 -21.99
C VAL A 269 -5.15 7.38 -23.30
N PRO A 270 -4.00 7.88 -23.73
CA PRO A 270 -3.29 7.41 -24.93
C PRO A 270 -3.04 5.91 -24.88
N GLU A 271 -3.06 5.26 -26.04
CA GLU A 271 -3.07 3.81 -26.13
C GLU A 271 -1.79 3.16 -25.55
N GLY A 272 -0.66 3.76 -25.66
CA GLY A 272 0.60 3.25 -25.09
C GLY A 272 0.78 3.43 -23.58
N ASP A 273 0.04 4.34 -22.95
CA ASP A 273 0.27 4.79 -21.57
C ASP A 273 -0.76 4.26 -20.57
N ARG A 274 -1.66 3.37 -20.99
CA ARG A 274 -2.71 2.81 -20.12
C ARG A 274 -2.19 1.84 -19.07
N THR A 275 -1.02 1.27 -19.32
CA THR A 275 -0.42 0.26 -18.44
C THR A 275 1.00 0.67 -18.12
N PHE A 276 1.35 0.69 -16.85
CA PHE A 276 2.74 0.71 -16.44
C PHE A 276 3.06 -0.49 -15.57
N ARG A 277 4.34 -0.81 -15.46
CA ARG A 277 4.82 -1.91 -14.65
C ARG A 277 5.94 -1.41 -13.74
N VAL A 278 5.88 -1.82 -12.48
CA VAL A 278 6.90 -1.50 -11.49
C VAL A 278 7.48 -2.77 -10.89
N ALA A 279 8.81 -2.86 -10.87
CA ALA A 279 9.49 -3.95 -10.17
C ALA A 279 9.26 -3.82 -8.67
N LEU A 280 8.92 -4.92 -8.00
CA LEU A 280 8.71 -4.96 -6.56
C LEU A 280 10.00 -5.35 -5.84
N LEU A 281 10.28 -4.67 -4.76
CA LEU A 281 11.38 -5.06 -3.89
C LEU A 281 11.05 -6.39 -3.22
N LYS A 282 11.98 -7.33 -3.26
CA LYS A 282 11.87 -8.57 -2.48
C LYS A 282 12.07 -8.28 -1.00
N PRO A 283 11.27 -8.91 -0.12
CA PRO A 283 11.48 -8.78 1.32
C PRO A 283 12.81 -9.42 1.73
N ASN A 284 13.36 -8.92 2.83
CA ASN A 284 14.52 -9.56 3.44
C ASN A 284 14.12 -10.93 4.01
N ARG A 285 14.77 -11.98 3.58
CA ARG A 285 14.51 -13.37 3.99
C ARG A 285 15.52 -13.90 5.04
N ILE A 286 16.23 -13.00 5.73
CA ILE A 286 17.14 -13.41 6.81
C ILE A 286 16.30 -13.76 8.04
N PRO A 287 16.32 -15.02 8.50
CA PRO A 287 15.63 -15.42 9.71
C PRO A 287 16.20 -14.68 10.92
N LYS A 288 15.35 -14.14 11.76
CA LYS A 288 15.74 -13.38 12.96
C LYS A 288 15.01 -13.85 14.20
N GLY A 289 15.60 -13.56 15.34
CA GLY A 289 14.99 -13.62 16.66
C GLY A 289 15.39 -12.40 17.47
N VAL A 290 14.99 -12.34 18.71
CA VAL A 290 15.25 -11.23 19.61
C VAL A 290 16.17 -11.68 20.75
N LEU A 291 17.20 -10.90 20.98
CA LEU A 291 17.94 -10.95 22.24
C LEU A 291 17.36 -9.89 23.18
N GLU A 292 16.96 -10.33 24.35
CA GLU A 292 16.53 -9.49 25.46
C GLU A 292 17.53 -9.67 26.61
N LEU A 293 18.19 -8.59 26.98
CA LEU A 293 19.06 -8.57 28.14
C LEU A 293 18.35 -7.85 29.27
N VAL A 294 18.18 -8.52 30.39
CA VAL A 294 17.71 -7.95 31.64
C VAL A 294 18.81 -7.96 32.67
N ASN A 295 18.70 -7.17 33.73
CA ASN A 295 19.57 -7.21 34.86
C ASN A 295 18.76 -7.02 36.13
N THR A 296 18.53 -8.11 36.85
CA THR A 296 17.71 -8.11 38.09
C THR A 296 18.57 -8.15 39.36
N LYS A 297 19.91 -8.13 39.22
CA LYS A 297 20.83 -8.22 40.37
C LYS A 297 20.83 -6.95 41.19
N THR A 298 20.35 -7.02 42.41
CA THR A 298 20.27 -5.90 43.35
C THR A 298 21.63 -5.26 43.57
N GLY A 299 21.68 -3.93 43.49
CA GLY A 299 22.91 -3.14 43.67
C GLY A 299 23.79 -3.07 42.41
N GLN A 300 23.36 -3.65 41.29
CA GLN A 300 24.04 -3.61 39.99
C GLN A 300 23.10 -3.38 38.82
N GLU A 301 21.94 -2.82 39.06
CA GLU A 301 20.82 -2.72 38.08
C GLU A 301 21.14 -1.84 36.84
N TYR A 302 22.31 -1.18 36.85
CA TYR A 302 22.74 -0.37 35.71
C TYR A 302 23.50 -1.23 34.70
N MET A 303 23.07 -1.16 33.44
CA MET A 303 23.63 -1.91 32.34
C MET A 303 23.93 -0.98 31.16
N THR A 304 25.11 -1.08 30.57
CA THR A 304 25.54 -0.25 29.44
C THR A 304 26.66 -0.96 28.63
N ASP A 305 27.07 -0.30 27.53
CA ASP A 305 28.18 -0.75 26.66
C ASP A 305 27.97 -2.22 26.21
N ILE A 306 26.79 -2.51 25.66
CA ILE A 306 26.42 -3.85 25.21
C ILE A 306 27.01 -4.10 23.83
N ARG A 307 27.87 -5.11 23.74
CA ARG A 307 28.62 -5.52 22.55
C ARG A 307 28.31 -6.94 22.17
N ILE A 308 28.11 -7.20 20.89
CA ILE A 308 27.66 -8.50 20.38
C ILE A 308 28.48 -8.88 19.16
N TRP A 309 29.04 -10.07 19.18
CA TRP A 309 29.78 -10.68 18.06
C TRP A 309 29.11 -11.98 17.64
N LYS A 310 29.09 -12.26 16.34
CA LYS A 310 28.72 -13.57 15.82
C LYS A 310 29.73 -14.60 16.32
N GLU A 311 29.30 -15.82 16.57
CA GLU A 311 30.21 -16.93 16.89
C GLU A 311 31.22 -17.10 15.73
N GLY A 312 32.49 -17.20 16.07
CA GLY A 312 33.59 -17.23 15.10
C GLY A 312 34.19 -15.86 14.73
N SER A 313 33.49 -14.75 15.01
CA SER A 313 34.08 -13.40 14.88
C SER A 313 35.14 -13.19 15.96
N SER A 314 36.26 -12.53 15.61
CA SER A 314 37.28 -12.16 16.60
C SER A 314 36.76 -11.01 17.45
N THR A 315 36.79 -11.19 18.76
CA THR A 315 36.41 -10.16 19.75
C THR A 315 37.44 -9.04 19.89
N SER A 316 38.63 -9.20 19.30
CA SER A 316 39.61 -8.11 19.17
C SER A 316 39.20 -7.08 18.09
N LYS A 317 38.25 -7.40 17.24
CA LYS A 317 37.65 -6.49 16.27
C LYS A 317 36.44 -5.76 16.87
N ALA A 318 35.99 -4.72 16.19
CA ALA A 318 34.76 -4.07 16.54
C ALA A 318 33.57 -5.07 16.60
N PRO A 319 32.62 -4.89 17.52
CA PRO A 319 31.45 -5.77 17.60
C PRO A 319 30.62 -5.73 16.33
N ASP A 320 30.04 -6.88 15.95
CA ASP A 320 29.13 -6.96 14.80
C ASP A 320 27.85 -6.16 15.06
N TYR A 321 27.41 -6.08 16.34
CA TYR A 321 26.25 -5.30 16.76
C TYR A 321 26.50 -4.66 18.12
N THR A 322 25.81 -3.54 18.39
CA THR A 322 25.79 -2.86 19.69
C THR A 322 24.37 -2.47 20.06
N ILE A 323 24.04 -2.47 21.35
CA ILE A 323 22.83 -1.84 21.84
C ILE A 323 23.24 -0.52 22.50
N PRO A 324 22.97 0.63 21.86
CA PRO A 324 23.36 1.92 22.40
C PRO A 324 22.48 2.30 23.58
N GLY A 325 23.04 3.04 24.51
CA GLY A 325 22.32 3.60 25.66
C GLY A 325 22.68 2.93 26.98
N SER A 326 21.90 3.32 27.97
CA SER A 326 22.05 2.86 29.36
C SER A 326 20.69 2.42 29.88
N PHE A 327 20.67 1.31 30.56
CA PHE A 327 19.47 0.63 31.02
C PHE A 327 19.56 0.46 32.55
N ARG A 328 18.55 0.93 33.29
CA ARG A 328 18.45 0.74 34.73
C ARG A 328 17.08 0.14 35.04
N GLY A 329 17.10 -1.12 35.48
CA GLY A 329 15.85 -1.83 35.75
C GLY A 329 14.92 -1.99 34.51
N LYS A 330 15.49 -1.90 33.31
CA LYS A 330 14.80 -2.07 32.03
C LYS A 330 15.55 -3.06 31.17
N ALA A 331 14.81 -3.79 30.34
CA ALA A 331 15.38 -4.65 29.33
C ALA A 331 16.05 -3.85 28.20
N ALA A 332 17.17 -4.38 27.69
CA ALA A 332 17.80 -3.95 26.44
C ALA A 332 17.50 -5.00 25.38
N THR A 333 16.92 -4.62 24.27
CA THR A 333 16.48 -5.54 23.21
C THR A 333 17.11 -5.23 21.87
N ILE A 334 17.40 -6.27 21.09
CA ILE A 334 17.89 -6.15 19.71
C ILE A 334 17.43 -7.35 18.88
N GLU A 335 16.98 -7.10 17.65
CA GLU A 335 16.78 -8.16 16.66
C GLU A 335 18.11 -8.58 16.05
N LEU A 336 18.38 -9.88 16.05
CA LEU A 336 19.57 -10.48 15.46
C LEU A 336 19.17 -11.59 14.49
N PRO A 337 19.93 -11.83 13.41
CA PRO A 337 19.83 -13.05 12.63
C PRO A 337 19.91 -14.28 13.54
N THR A 338 19.24 -15.38 13.15
CA THR A 338 19.37 -16.63 13.90
C THR A 338 20.83 -17.11 13.90
N GLY A 339 21.28 -17.64 15.02
CA GLY A 339 22.66 -18.07 15.18
C GLY A 339 23.15 -17.94 16.61
N ARG A 340 24.44 -18.17 16.81
CA ARG A 340 25.07 -18.08 18.11
C ARG A 340 25.96 -16.85 18.21
N TYR A 341 25.87 -16.18 19.34
CA TYR A 341 26.50 -14.88 19.57
C TYR A 341 27.25 -14.86 20.90
N ARG A 342 28.33 -14.13 20.93
CA ARG A 342 29.02 -13.75 22.17
C ARG A 342 28.59 -12.33 22.54
N VAL A 343 28.20 -12.12 23.78
CA VAL A 343 27.68 -10.86 24.29
C VAL A 343 28.56 -10.39 25.45
N GLN A 344 28.90 -9.12 25.46
CA GLN A 344 29.55 -8.45 26.58
C GLN A 344 28.74 -7.26 27.03
N VAL A 345 28.72 -7.01 28.31
CA VAL A 345 28.00 -5.89 28.92
C VAL A 345 28.76 -5.38 30.13
N LYS A 346 28.70 -4.07 30.38
CA LYS A 346 29.16 -3.48 31.65
C LYS A 346 27.98 -3.34 32.60
N LEU A 347 28.14 -3.81 33.81
CA LEU A 347 27.17 -3.73 34.90
C LEU A 347 27.68 -2.82 36.01
N GLY A 348 26.79 -2.22 36.78
CA GLY A 348 27.16 -1.42 37.94
C GLY A 348 25.94 -0.92 38.73
N ALA A 349 26.19 -0.28 39.85
CA ALA A 349 25.14 0.40 40.62
C ALA A 349 24.71 1.73 39.97
N SER A 350 25.63 2.36 39.24
CA SER A 350 25.43 3.61 38.51
C SER A 350 26.43 3.74 37.37
N ALA A 351 26.32 4.80 36.57
CA ALA A 351 27.27 5.10 35.50
C ALA A 351 28.73 5.27 36.00
N ASP A 352 28.90 5.79 37.20
CA ASP A 352 30.20 6.07 37.81
C ASP A 352 30.80 4.84 38.55
N ALA A 353 29.98 3.81 38.73
CA ALA A 353 30.36 2.58 39.48
C ALA A 353 30.30 1.34 38.60
N LEU A 354 30.74 1.45 37.33
CA LEU A 354 30.78 0.33 36.39
C LEU A 354 31.90 -0.65 36.77
N LYS A 355 31.56 -1.93 36.72
CA LYS A 355 32.49 -3.04 36.88
C LYS A 355 33.12 -3.46 35.54
N PRO A 356 34.09 -4.35 35.51
CA PRO A 356 34.59 -4.99 34.30
C PRO A 356 33.45 -5.58 33.47
N TYR A 357 33.74 -5.90 32.22
CA TYR A 357 32.76 -6.59 31.37
C TYR A 357 32.33 -7.91 31.98
N HIS A 358 31.04 -8.18 31.80
CA HIS A 358 30.45 -9.47 32.10
C HIS A 358 30.05 -10.13 30.81
N ALA A 359 30.25 -11.42 30.69
CA ALA A 359 29.94 -12.17 29.49
C ALA A 359 29.42 -13.57 29.84
N PRO A 360 28.39 -14.07 29.16
CA PRO A 360 28.05 -15.48 29.17
C PRO A 360 29.03 -16.24 28.26
N GLY A 361 28.85 -17.54 28.13
CA GLY A 361 29.41 -18.29 27.02
C GLY A 361 28.85 -17.84 25.67
N THR A 362 27.96 -18.63 25.09
CA THR A 362 27.34 -18.33 23.83
C THR A 362 25.83 -18.23 24.03
N VAL A 363 25.21 -17.20 23.46
CA VAL A 363 23.75 -17.02 23.41
C VAL A 363 23.25 -17.48 22.05
N GLU A 364 22.26 -18.36 22.01
CA GLU A 364 21.64 -18.84 20.77
C GLU A 364 20.38 -18.05 20.48
N ILE A 365 20.32 -17.41 19.31
CA ILE A 365 19.16 -16.71 18.81
C ILE A 365 18.42 -17.61 17.84
N ARG A 366 17.16 -17.93 18.16
CA ARG A 366 16.30 -18.78 17.38
C ARG A 366 15.25 -17.97 16.63
N LEU A 367 14.75 -18.56 15.54
CA LEU A 367 13.77 -17.93 14.68
C LEU A 367 12.50 -17.54 15.46
N ALA A 368 12.16 -16.25 15.41
CA ALA A 368 10.98 -15.64 16.04
C ALA A 368 10.85 -15.88 17.55
N GLU A 369 11.91 -16.29 18.21
CA GLU A 369 11.93 -16.43 19.66
C GLU A 369 12.60 -15.21 20.30
N THR A 370 12.15 -14.88 21.51
CA THR A 370 12.88 -13.97 22.39
C THR A 370 13.77 -14.80 23.30
N THR A 371 15.08 -14.66 23.12
CA THR A 371 16.06 -15.24 24.04
C THR A 371 16.32 -14.21 25.13
N SER A 372 15.75 -14.43 26.31
CA SER A 372 15.95 -13.57 27.48
C SER A 372 17.11 -14.09 28.32
N VAL A 373 18.05 -13.20 28.66
CA VAL A 373 19.24 -13.50 29.45
C VAL A 373 19.36 -12.46 30.56
N ASP A 374 19.54 -12.91 31.80
CA ASP A 374 19.77 -12.02 32.92
C ASP A 374 21.30 -11.78 33.09
N ALA A 375 21.77 -10.63 32.64
CA ALA A 375 23.17 -10.27 32.66
C ALA A 375 23.78 -10.23 34.08
N GLY A 376 22.93 -10.03 35.10
CA GLY A 376 23.40 -10.03 36.50
C GLY A 376 23.64 -11.40 37.08
N PHE A 377 23.01 -12.44 36.53
CA PHE A 377 23.08 -13.81 37.02
C PHE A 377 23.68 -14.79 36.02
N ASP A 378 23.35 -14.64 34.74
CA ASP A 378 23.84 -15.55 33.71
C ASP A 378 25.23 -15.20 33.19
N PHE A 379 25.69 -13.96 33.45
CA PHE A 379 27.00 -13.51 33.00
C PHE A 379 28.04 -13.57 34.13
N ALA A 380 29.20 -14.12 33.85
CA ALA A 380 30.36 -14.09 34.74
C ALA A 380 31.19 -12.82 34.49
N GLU A 381 31.90 -12.36 35.55
CA GLU A 381 32.87 -11.28 35.41
C GLU A 381 34.04 -11.76 34.54
N GLY A 382 34.33 -10.99 33.49
CA GLY A 382 35.39 -11.26 32.53
C GLY A 382 35.03 -10.76 31.13
N ALA A 383 36.07 -10.56 30.33
CA ALA A 383 35.95 -10.31 28.91
C ALA A 383 36.43 -11.51 28.12
N PHE A 384 35.95 -11.73 26.93
CA PHE A 384 36.46 -12.77 26.04
C PHE A 384 37.89 -12.48 25.63
#